data_a083d05723e8e6cbc4da64f52d558c8e
#
_entry.id   a083d05723e8e6cbc4da64f52d558c8e
#
_cell.length_a   1.000
_cell.length_b   1.000
_cell.length_c   1.000
_cell.angle_alpha   90.00
_cell.angle_beta   90.00
_cell.angle_gamma   90.00
#
_symmetry.space_group_name_H-M   'P 1'
#
loop_
_entity.id
_entity.type
_entity.pdbx_description
1 polymer ?
#
loop_
_entity_poly.entity_id
_entity_poly.type
_entity_poly.pdbx_seq_one_letter_code
_entity_poly.pdbx_strand_id
1 'polypeptide(L)'
;VSLIISSWPSIQKFGLAFLWTKEWDAPNDIYGALVPIYGTLVTSFIALLIAVPVSFGIALFLTELAPGWLKRPLGIAIELLAAIPSIVYGMWGLFIFAPLFAVYFQEPVGNIMSNIPIVGALFSGPAFGIGILAAGVILAIMIIPYIAAVMRDVFEQTPVMMKESAYGIGCTTWEVIWRIVLPFTKNGVIGGIMLGLGRALGETMAVTFIIGNTYQLDSASLYMPGNSITS
;
A
#
# COMPACT_ATOMS: atom_id res chain seq x y z
N VAL A 1 15.65 -1.48 23.89
CA VAL A 1 16.32 -2.32 24.91
C VAL A 1 15.36 -3.42 25.34
N SER A 2 14.14 -3.13 25.80
CA SER A 2 13.17 -4.14 26.26
C SER A 2 12.87 -5.23 25.21
N LEU A 3 12.62 -4.86 23.96
CA LEU A 3 12.37 -5.81 22.87
C LEU A 3 13.54 -6.75 22.63
N ILE A 4 14.78 -6.23 22.68
CA ILE A 4 15.99 -7.05 22.50
C ILE A 4 16.12 -8.07 23.63
N ILE A 5 15.91 -7.65 24.88
CA ILE A 5 15.98 -8.53 26.04
C ILE A 5 14.92 -9.64 25.96
N SER A 6 13.67 -9.29 25.62
CA SER A 6 12.58 -10.24 25.47
C SER A 6 12.77 -11.22 24.30
N SER A 7 13.40 -10.78 23.23
CA SER A 7 13.66 -11.62 22.04
C SER A 7 14.95 -12.43 22.14
N TRP A 8 15.81 -12.16 23.13
CA TRP A 8 17.13 -12.77 23.25
C TRP A 8 17.11 -14.32 23.29
N PRO A 9 16.20 -14.95 24.06
CA PRO A 9 16.10 -16.42 24.06
C PRO A 9 15.75 -17.00 22.69
N SER A 10 14.88 -16.35 21.94
CA SER A 10 14.50 -16.75 20.58
C SER A 10 15.67 -16.59 19.60
N ILE A 11 16.41 -15.48 19.70
CA ILE A 11 17.59 -15.23 18.88
C ILE A 11 18.67 -16.29 19.12
N GLN A 12 18.90 -16.69 20.37
CA GLN A 12 19.84 -17.74 20.70
C GLN A 12 19.39 -19.12 20.20
N LYS A 13 18.09 -19.44 20.28
CA LYS A 13 17.55 -20.73 19.88
C LYS A 13 17.53 -20.93 18.35
N PHE A 14 17.03 -19.93 17.62
CA PHE A 14 16.77 -20.04 16.18
C PHE A 14 17.85 -19.39 15.31
N GLY A 15 18.62 -18.46 15.86
CA GLY A 15 19.67 -17.75 15.15
C GLY A 15 19.16 -17.01 13.91
N LEU A 16 20.03 -16.78 12.93
CA LEU A 16 19.69 -16.13 11.66
C LEU A 16 18.86 -17.04 10.72
N ALA A 17 18.88 -18.36 10.93
CA ALA A 17 18.11 -19.30 10.12
C ALA A 17 16.59 -19.02 10.20
N PHE A 18 16.10 -18.46 11.31
CA PHE A 18 14.73 -18.01 11.49
C PHE A 18 14.20 -17.13 10.35
N LEU A 19 15.05 -16.25 9.80
CA LEU A 19 14.66 -15.31 8.74
C LEU A 19 14.38 -16.00 7.39
N TRP A 20 14.98 -17.18 7.16
CA TRP A 20 14.91 -17.90 5.88
C TRP A 20 14.06 -19.16 5.94
N THR A 21 13.69 -19.60 7.15
CA THR A 21 12.86 -20.78 7.35
C THR A 21 11.43 -20.48 6.93
N LYS A 22 10.82 -21.39 6.14
CA LYS A 22 9.42 -21.29 5.68
C LYS A 22 8.46 -22.00 6.62
N GLU A 23 8.95 -23.00 7.34
CA GLU A 23 8.12 -23.87 8.15
C GLU A 23 7.70 -23.20 9.45
N TRP A 24 6.43 -23.40 9.80
CA TRP A 24 5.85 -22.99 11.07
C TRP A 24 5.16 -24.20 11.68
N ASP A 25 5.86 -24.90 12.55
CA ASP A 25 5.39 -26.12 13.22
C ASP A 25 5.59 -25.97 14.74
N ALA A 26 4.55 -25.50 15.41
CA ALA A 26 4.57 -25.27 16.83
C ALA A 26 4.77 -26.55 17.66
N PRO A 27 4.20 -27.73 17.32
CA PRO A 27 4.46 -28.99 18.00
C PRO A 27 5.92 -29.42 18.01
N ASN A 28 6.66 -29.13 16.94
CA ASN A 28 8.08 -29.48 16.80
C ASN A 28 9.03 -28.33 17.11
N ASP A 29 8.52 -27.20 17.62
CA ASP A 29 9.31 -26.00 17.94
C ASP A 29 10.08 -25.42 16.73
N ILE A 30 9.54 -25.56 15.52
CA ILE A 30 10.11 -25.00 14.29
C ILE A 30 9.34 -23.72 13.95
N TYR A 31 10.05 -22.59 13.88
CA TYR A 31 9.44 -21.30 13.56
C TYR A 31 10.25 -20.60 12.48
N GLY A 32 9.56 -20.06 11.48
CA GLY A 32 10.15 -19.32 10.37
C GLY A 32 9.45 -17.99 10.10
N ALA A 33 10.23 -16.94 9.86
CA ALA A 33 9.71 -15.60 9.58
C ALA A 33 9.58 -15.31 8.07
N LEU A 34 9.99 -16.20 7.18
CA LEU A 34 10.01 -15.91 5.74
C LEU A 34 8.62 -15.57 5.20
N VAL A 35 7.59 -16.33 5.60
CA VAL A 35 6.21 -16.13 5.14
C VAL A 35 5.67 -14.76 5.54
N PRO A 36 5.72 -14.35 6.83
CA PRO A 36 5.33 -13.01 7.25
C PRO A 36 6.14 -11.89 6.59
N ILE A 37 7.46 -12.06 6.44
CA ILE A 37 8.32 -11.07 5.77
C ILE A 37 7.88 -10.90 4.31
N TYR A 38 7.71 -11.99 3.59
CA TYR A 38 7.25 -11.99 2.20
C TYR A 38 5.88 -11.31 2.06
N GLY A 39 4.91 -11.72 2.87
CA GLY A 39 3.57 -11.13 2.83
C GLY A 39 3.58 -9.62 3.11
N THR A 40 4.31 -9.16 4.13
CA THR A 40 4.44 -7.74 4.44
C THR A 40 5.07 -6.94 3.30
N LEU A 41 6.15 -7.44 2.71
CA LEU A 41 6.83 -6.74 1.61
C LEU A 41 5.98 -6.68 0.35
N VAL A 42 5.34 -7.80 -0.02
CA VAL A 42 4.51 -7.86 -1.23
C VAL A 42 3.24 -7.03 -1.10
N THR A 43 2.52 -7.11 0.03
CA THR A 43 1.32 -6.30 0.25
C THR A 43 1.64 -4.81 0.27
N SER A 44 2.74 -4.41 0.93
CA SER A 44 3.19 -3.01 0.95
C SER A 44 3.63 -2.51 -0.42
N PHE A 45 4.32 -3.35 -1.20
CA PHE A 45 4.72 -3.01 -2.57
C PHE A 45 3.50 -2.81 -3.48
N ILE A 46 2.52 -3.73 -3.44
CA ILE A 46 1.27 -3.60 -4.19
C ILE A 46 0.52 -2.32 -3.77
N ALA A 47 0.44 -2.09 -2.46
CA ALA A 47 -0.21 -0.90 -1.94
C ALA A 47 0.43 0.39 -2.45
N LEU A 48 1.76 0.50 -2.44
CA LEU A 48 2.46 1.69 -2.96
C LEU A 48 2.34 1.84 -4.47
N LEU A 49 2.40 0.73 -5.22
CA LEU A 49 2.26 0.74 -6.67
C LEU A 49 0.93 1.35 -7.11
N ILE A 50 -0.13 1.14 -6.34
CA ILE A 50 -1.45 1.71 -6.58
C ILE A 50 -1.56 3.10 -5.96
N ALA A 51 -1.16 3.25 -4.70
CA ALA A 51 -1.41 4.47 -3.94
C ALA A 51 -0.59 5.67 -4.41
N VAL A 52 0.69 5.47 -4.78
CA VAL A 52 1.55 6.59 -5.17
C VAL A 52 1.04 7.33 -6.41
N PRO A 53 0.74 6.68 -7.55
CA PRO A 53 0.24 7.38 -8.73
C PRO A 53 -1.13 8.01 -8.51
N VAL A 54 -2.03 7.35 -7.77
CA VAL A 54 -3.35 7.88 -7.46
C VAL A 54 -3.24 9.11 -6.54
N SER A 55 -2.47 9.02 -5.47
CA SER A 55 -2.25 10.14 -4.54
C SER A 55 -1.58 11.34 -5.21
N PHE A 56 -0.61 11.06 -6.09
CA PHE A 56 0.04 12.10 -6.88
C PHE A 56 -0.97 12.82 -7.79
N GLY A 57 -1.83 12.07 -8.49
CA GLY A 57 -2.89 12.64 -9.31
C GLY A 57 -3.90 13.47 -8.50
N ILE A 58 -4.31 12.99 -7.33
CA ILE A 58 -5.21 13.71 -6.42
C ILE A 58 -4.56 15.02 -5.94
N ALA A 59 -3.29 14.97 -5.51
CA ALA A 59 -2.57 16.14 -5.04
C ALA A 59 -2.41 17.19 -6.14
N LEU A 60 -2.02 16.78 -7.35
CA LEU A 60 -1.94 17.68 -8.51
C LEU A 60 -3.29 18.29 -8.87
N PHE A 61 -4.35 17.48 -8.88
CA PHE A 61 -5.70 17.98 -9.16
C PHE A 61 -6.07 19.08 -8.16
N LEU A 62 -5.85 18.84 -6.87
CA LEU A 62 -6.22 19.80 -5.82
C LEU A 62 -5.39 21.09 -5.85
N THR A 63 -4.11 21.00 -6.17
CA THR A 63 -3.22 22.19 -6.14
C THR A 63 -3.30 23.01 -7.41
N GLU A 64 -3.28 22.35 -8.58
CA GLU A 64 -3.10 23.04 -9.87
C GLU A 64 -4.38 23.14 -10.71
N LEU A 65 -5.28 22.15 -10.63
CA LEU A 65 -6.41 22.05 -11.55
C LEU A 65 -7.77 22.41 -10.92
N ALA A 66 -7.96 22.14 -9.64
CA ALA A 66 -9.25 22.31 -9.00
C ALA A 66 -9.64 23.81 -8.90
N PRO A 67 -10.91 24.17 -9.14
CA PRO A 67 -11.40 25.52 -8.89
C PRO A 67 -11.34 25.84 -7.38
N GLY A 68 -11.15 27.11 -7.04
CA GLY A 68 -10.91 27.56 -5.66
C GLY A 68 -11.99 27.13 -4.66
N TRP A 69 -13.26 27.07 -5.08
CA TRP A 69 -14.38 26.63 -4.22
C TRP A 69 -14.32 25.13 -3.87
N LEU A 70 -13.64 24.32 -4.69
CA LEU A 70 -13.56 22.87 -4.53
C LEU A 70 -12.32 22.43 -3.75
N LYS A 71 -11.24 23.21 -3.82
CA LYS A 71 -9.96 22.87 -3.16
C LYS A 71 -10.12 22.61 -1.67
N ARG A 72 -10.79 23.52 -0.96
CA ARG A 72 -10.95 23.43 0.49
C ARG A 72 -11.82 22.25 0.94
N PRO A 73 -13.06 22.05 0.43
CA PRO A 73 -13.89 20.92 0.86
C PRO A 73 -13.29 19.56 0.52
N LEU A 74 -12.66 19.41 -0.65
CA LEU A 74 -11.98 18.15 -0.99
C LEU A 74 -10.73 17.91 -0.14
N GLY A 75 -9.95 18.95 0.16
CA GLY A 75 -8.81 18.83 1.07
C GLY A 75 -9.23 18.32 2.45
N ILE A 76 -10.27 18.91 3.03
CA ILE A 76 -10.84 18.46 4.31
C ILE A 76 -11.36 17.02 4.22
N ALA A 77 -12.05 16.66 3.12
CA ALA A 77 -12.53 15.30 2.94
C ALA A 77 -11.38 14.26 2.92
N ILE A 78 -10.27 14.57 2.26
CA ILE A 78 -9.09 13.70 2.23
C ILE A 78 -8.45 13.56 3.62
N GLU A 79 -8.34 14.64 4.36
CA GLU A 79 -7.82 14.62 5.72
C GLU A 79 -8.71 13.78 6.66
N LEU A 80 -10.04 13.90 6.52
CA LEU A 80 -10.99 13.08 7.28
C LEU A 80 -10.88 11.60 6.91
N LEU A 81 -10.73 11.26 5.62
CA LEU A 81 -10.50 9.88 5.18
C LEU A 81 -9.18 9.31 5.74
N ALA A 82 -8.13 10.12 5.81
CA ALA A 82 -6.85 9.71 6.40
C ALA A 82 -6.93 9.43 7.92
N ALA A 83 -7.91 10.02 8.61
CA ALA A 83 -8.14 9.87 10.04
C ALA A 83 -9.00 8.64 10.41
N ILE A 84 -9.60 7.94 9.42
CA ILE A 84 -10.43 6.76 9.70
C ILE A 84 -9.55 5.65 10.32
N PRO A 85 -10.00 5.01 11.42
CA PRO A 85 -9.30 3.86 12.02
C PRO A 85 -9.15 2.71 11.02
N SER A 86 -7.97 2.10 10.96
CA SER A 86 -7.65 1.02 10.01
C SER A 86 -8.56 -0.20 10.13
N ILE A 87 -9.05 -0.49 11.34
CA ILE A 87 -9.99 -1.60 11.58
C ILE A 87 -11.28 -1.46 10.75
N VAL A 88 -11.74 -0.22 10.50
CA VAL A 88 -12.93 0.03 9.68
C VAL A 88 -12.69 -0.41 8.24
N TYR A 89 -11.51 -0.09 7.69
CA TYR A 89 -11.11 -0.55 6.36
C TYR A 89 -10.97 -2.08 6.30
N GLY A 90 -10.44 -2.71 7.35
CA GLY A 90 -10.31 -4.15 7.44
C GLY A 90 -11.67 -4.86 7.46
N MET A 91 -12.61 -4.42 8.30
CA MET A 91 -13.96 -4.98 8.38
C MET A 91 -14.76 -4.75 7.08
N TRP A 92 -14.73 -3.52 6.57
CA TRP A 92 -15.35 -3.21 5.28
C TRP A 92 -14.74 -4.06 4.16
N GLY A 93 -13.42 -4.21 4.18
CA GLY A 93 -12.68 -5.03 3.24
C GLY A 93 -13.11 -6.49 3.26
N LEU A 94 -13.22 -7.09 4.44
CA LEU A 94 -13.62 -8.48 4.59
C LEU A 94 -15.08 -8.74 4.20
N PHE A 95 -16.03 -7.91 4.69
CA PHE A 95 -17.44 -8.20 4.53
C PHE A 95 -18.05 -7.70 3.23
N ILE A 96 -17.50 -6.63 2.64
CA ILE A 96 -18.07 -6.01 1.44
C ILE A 96 -17.10 -6.13 0.25
N PHE A 97 -15.85 -5.72 0.42
CA PHE A 97 -14.91 -5.70 -0.69
C PHE A 97 -14.51 -7.12 -1.13
N ALA A 98 -14.18 -8.02 -0.21
CA ALA A 98 -13.68 -9.36 -0.56
C ALA A 98 -14.67 -10.17 -1.41
N PRO A 99 -15.97 -10.27 -1.09
CA PRO A 99 -16.92 -10.97 -1.95
C PRO A 99 -17.05 -10.35 -3.35
N LEU A 100 -17.07 -9.02 -3.43
CA LEU A 100 -17.13 -8.32 -4.71
C LEU A 100 -15.85 -8.52 -5.52
N PHE A 101 -14.71 -8.45 -4.86
CA PHE A 101 -13.39 -8.62 -5.48
C PHE A 101 -13.20 -10.03 -6.02
N ALA A 102 -13.70 -11.06 -5.33
CA ALA A 102 -13.69 -12.44 -5.82
C ALA A 102 -14.40 -12.55 -7.17
N VAL A 103 -15.66 -12.12 -7.22
CA VAL A 103 -16.54 -12.32 -8.40
C VAL A 103 -16.15 -11.40 -9.56
N TYR A 104 -15.90 -10.12 -9.29
CA TYR A 104 -15.70 -9.12 -10.35
C TYR A 104 -14.25 -8.97 -10.81
N PHE A 105 -13.29 -9.41 -10.00
CA PHE A 105 -11.87 -9.26 -10.32
C PHE A 105 -11.12 -10.59 -10.35
N GLN A 106 -11.15 -11.37 -9.27
CA GLN A 106 -10.31 -12.57 -9.18
C GLN A 106 -10.72 -13.64 -10.19
N GLU A 107 -12.01 -13.94 -10.32
CA GLU A 107 -12.50 -14.95 -11.28
C GLU A 107 -12.23 -14.55 -12.74
N PRO A 108 -12.60 -13.35 -13.22
CA PRO A 108 -12.32 -12.95 -14.60
C PRO A 108 -10.82 -12.87 -14.91
N VAL A 109 -10.03 -12.27 -14.01
CA VAL A 109 -8.58 -12.14 -14.21
C VAL A 109 -7.91 -13.52 -14.16
N GLY A 110 -8.27 -14.38 -13.22
CA GLY A 110 -7.77 -15.74 -13.16
C GLY A 110 -8.03 -16.53 -14.45
N ASN A 111 -9.24 -16.44 -14.99
CA ASN A 111 -9.60 -17.11 -16.25
C ASN A 111 -8.83 -16.57 -17.47
N ILE A 112 -8.60 -15.27 -17.55
CA ILE A 112 -7.84 -14.64 -18.64
C ILE A 112 -6.35 -14.95 -18.52
N MET A 113 -5.79 -14.82 -17.32
CA MET A 113 -4.37 -14.97 -17.05
C MET A 113 -3.90 -16.43 -17.00
N SER A 114 -4.80 -17.39 -16.74
CA SER A 114 -4.47 -18.83 -16.71
C SER A 114 -3.79 -19.34 -17.97
N ASN A 115 -4.03 -18.70 -19.13
CA ASN A 115 -3.46 -19.06 -20.41
C ASN A 115 -2.06 -18.46 -20.66
N ILE A 116 -1.56 -17.57 -19.78
CA ILE A 116 -0.28 -16.89 -19.94
C ILE A 116 0.75 -17.58 -19.04
N PRO A 117 1.79 -18.23 -19.57
CA PRO A 117 2.86 -18.80 -18.76
C PRO A 117 3.54 -17.72 -17.91
N ILE A 118 3.94 -18.04 -16.68
CA ILE A 118 4.54 -17.17 -15.67
C ILE A 118 3.51 -16.25 -14.97
N VAL A 119 2.75 -15.43 -15.72
CA VAL A 119 1.74 -14.52 -15.15
C VAL A 119 0.56 -15.31 -14.57
N GLY A 120 0.13 -16.37 -15.26
CA GLY A 120 -0.94 -17.25 -14.77
C GLY A 120 -0.63 -17.87 -13.41
N ALA A 121 0.64 -18.18 -13.14
CA ALA A 121 1.05 -18.71 -11.84
C ALA A 121 0.84 -17.71 -10.69
N LEU A 122 0.97 -16.40 -10.94
CA LEU A 122 0.75 -15.35 -9.94
C LEU A 122 -0.74 -15.13 -9.63
N PHE A 123 -1.62 -15.45 -10.57
CA PHE A 123 -3.08 -15.30 -10.46
C PHE A 123 -3.80 -16.66 -10.40
N SER A 124 -3.07 -17.73 -10.10
CA SER A 124 -3.61 -19.08 -9.93
C SER A 124 -4.12 -19.29 -8.51
N GLY A 125 -5.25 -19.99 -8.38
CA GLY A 125 -5.80 -20.35 -7.07
C GLY A 125 -7.29 -20.05 -6.94
N PRO A 126 -7.91 -20.45 -5.84
CA PRO A 126 -9.32 -20.21 -5.60
C PRO A 126 -9.61 -18.74 -5.33
N ALA A 127 -10.65 -18.21 -5.97
CA ALA A 127 -11.08 -16.82 -5.84
C ALA A 127 -11.92 -16.61 -4.58
N PHE A 128 -11.28 -16.58 -3.42
CA PHE A 128 -11.97 -16.35 -2.14
C PHE A 128 -12.18 -14.86 -1.80
N GLY A 129 -11.62 -13.95 -2.58
CA GLY A 129 -11.64 -12.51 -2.28
C GLY A 129 -10.69 -12.08 -1.18
N ILE A 130 -10.09 -13.01 -0.45
CA ILE A 130 -9.07 -12.80 0.57
C ILE A 130 -7.71 -13.26 0.03
N GLY A 131 -6.61 -12.72 0.59
CA GLY A 131 -5.25 -13.06 0.19
C GLY A 131 -4.35 -11.84 0.06
N ILE A 132 -3.12 -12.07 -0.40
CA ILE A 132 -2.06 -11.04 -0.48
C ILE A 132 -2.49 -9.87 -1.38
N LEU A 133 -3.09 -10.14 -2.55
CA LEU A 133 -3.52 -9.09 -3.47
C LEU A 133 -4.65 -8.24 -2.89
N ALA A 134 -5.68 -8.87 -2.32
CA ALA A 134 -6.81 -8.17 -1.70
C ALA A 134 -6.34 -7.29 -0.54
N ALA A 135 -5.46 -7.81 0.32
CA ALA A 135 -4.85 -7.06 1.40
C ALA A 135 -4.05 -5.85 0.88
N GLY A 136 -3.26 -6.03 -0.19
CA GLY A 136 -2.52 -4.94 -0.83
C GLY A 136 -3.42 -3.84 -1.40
N VAL A 137 -4.56 -4.19 -2.00
CA VAL A 137 -5.53 -3.21 -2.54
C VAL A 137 -6.22 -2.43 -1.41
N ILE A 138 -6.67 -3.10 -0.34
CA ILE A 138 -7.27 -2.43 0.81
C ILE A 138 -6.27 -1.51 1.49
N LEU A 139 -5.03 -1.96 1.64
CA LEU A 139 -3.94 -1.15 2.16
C LEU A 139 -3.67 0.08 1.28
N ALA A 140 -3.73 -0.06 -0.05
CA ALA A 140 -3.63 1.06 -0.98
C ALA A 140 -4.74 2.09 -0.73
N ILE A 141 -6.00 1.67 -0.66
CA ILE A 141 -7.15 2.54 -0.42
C ILE A 141 -6.97 3.33 0.89
N MET A 142 -6.45 2.69 1.92
CA MET A 142 -6.22 3.31 3.22
C MET A 142 -5.08 4.34 3.21
N ILE A 143 -4.00 4.07 2.47
CA ILE A 143 -2.83 4.98 2.47
C ILE A 143 -2.94 6.11 1.43
N ILE A 144 -3.79 5.97 0.40
CA ILE A 144 -4.02 7.01 -0.62
C ILE A 144 -4.32 8.38 0.00
N PRO A 145 -5.32 8.55 0.88
CA PRO A 145 -5.64 9.87 1.42
C PRO A 145 -4.49 10.44 2.24
N TYR A 146 -3.75 9.60 2.95
CA TYR A 146 -2.59 10.03 3.73
C TYR A 146 -1.45 10.57 2.85
N ILE A 147 -1.06 9.82 1.82
CA ILE A 147 -0.02 10.25 0.87
C ILE A 147 -0.48 11.49 0.09
N ALA A 148 -1.76 11.53 -0.33
CA ALA A 148 -2.31 12.66 -1.07
C ALA A 148 -2.31 13.96 -0.26
N ALA A 149 -2.62 13.91 1.04
CA ALA A 149 -2.56 15.07 1.93
C ALA A 149 -1.12 15.61 2.04
N VAL A 150 -0.15 14.73 2.29
CA VAL A 150 1.27 15.13 2.38
C VAL A 150 1.77 15.71 1.06
N MET A 151 1.46 15.07 -0.08
CA MET A 151 1.87 15.57 -1.40
C MET A 151 1.23 16.91 -1.74
N ARG A 152 -0.05 17.11 -1.39
CA ARG A 152 -0.73 18.41 -1.56
C ARG A 152 0.01 19.51 -0.81
N ASP A 153 0.28 19.30 0.48
CA ASP A 153 0.97 20.28 1.31
C ASP A 153 2.37 20.63 0.77
N VAL A 154 3.05 19.63 0.22
CA VAL A 154 4.36 19.80 -0.42
C VAL A 154 4.24 20.61 -1.72
N PHE A 155 3.25 20.34 -2.57
CA PHE A 155 3.05 21.09 -3.82
C PHE A 155 2.64 22.55 -3.57
N GLU A 156 1.89 22.82 -2.52
CA GLU A 156 1.52 24.18 -2.11
C GLU A 156 2.72 25.03 -1.67
N GLN A 157 3.83 24.40 -1.26
CA GLN A 157 5.06 25.13 -0.91
C GLN A 157 5.77 25.75 -2.12
N THR A 158 5.40 25.38 -3.36
CA THR A 158 6.00 25.97 -4.56
C THR A 158 5.65 27.46 -4.66
N PRO A 159 6.67 28.38 -4.70
CA PRO A 159 6.41 29.80 -4.77
C PRO A 159 5.56 30.22 -5.97
N VAL A 160 4.52 30.99 -5.72
CA VAL A 160 3.57 31.45 -6.75
C VAL A 160 4.29 32.21 -7.86
N MET A 161 5.29 33.03 -7.51
CA MET A 161 6.10 33.79 -8.50
C MET A 161 6.78 32.90 -9.54
N MET A 162 7.23 31.70 -9.15
CA MET A 162 7.86 30.74 -10.10
C MET A 162 6.83 30.22 -11.10
N LYS A 163 5.61 29.91 -10.64
CA LYS A 163 4.52 29.45 -11.50
C LYS A 163 4.05 30.57 -12.43
N GLU A 164 3.83 31.77 -11.91
CA GLU A 164 3.41 32.95 -12.69
C GLU A 164 4.43 33.34 -13.76
N SER A 165 5.72 33.32 -13.42
CA SER A 165 6.80 33.59 -14.37
C SER A 165 6.79 32.61 -15.54
N ALA A 166 6.54 31.32 -15.26
CA ALA A 166 6.45 30.32 -16.31
C ALA A 166 5.22 30.48 -17.20
N TYR A 167 4.08 30.80 -16.60
CA TYR A 167 2.88 31.15 -17.38
C TYR A 167 3.10 32.43 -18.23
N GLY A 168 3.82 33.41 -17.68
CA GLY A 168 4.14 34.66 -18.39
C GLY A 168 5.00 34.46 -19.65
N ILE A 169 5.84 33.44 -19.72
CA ILE A 169 6.61 33.05 -20.91
C ILE A 169 5.88 32.05 -21.80
N GLY A 170 4.61 31.72 -21.50
CA GLY A 170 3.74 30.88 -22.34
C GLY A 170 3.78 29.38 -22.05
N CYS A 171 4.27 28.96 -20.88
CA CYS A 171 4.21 27.56 -20.49
C CYS A 171 2.77 27.08 -20.25
N THR A 172 2.47 25.86 -20.66
CA THR A 172 1.23 25.17 -20.32
C THR A 172 1.24 24.71 -18.86
N THR A 173 0.07 24.46 -18.26
CA THR A 173 -0.04 23.93 -16.88
C THR A 173 0.78 22.64 -16.70
N TRP A 174 0.79 21.76 -17.69
CA TRP A 174 1.54 20.52 -17.66
C TRP A 174 3.06 20.76 -17.61
N GLU A 175 3.55 21.73 -18.39
CA GLU A 175 4.98 22.09 -18.34
C GLU A 175 5.37 22.74 -17.01
N VAL A 176 4.50 23.57 -16.42
CA VAL A 176 4.72 24.14 -15.08
C VAL A 176 4.83 23.04 -14.03
N ILE A 177 3.94 22.06 -14.07
CA ILE A 177 3.98 20.91 -13.14
C ILE A 177 5.31 20.17 -13.27
N TRP A 178 5.69 19.76 -14.47
CA TRP A 178 6.85 18.89 -14.69
C TRP A 178 8.19 19.62 -14.56
N ARG A 179 8.25 20.91 -14.93
CA ARG A 179 9.53 21.65 -14.97
C ARG A 179 9.76 22.53 -13.74
N ILE A 180 8.70 22.84 -12.97
CA ILE A 180 8.82 23.75 -11.82
C ILE A 180 8.33 23.06 -10.56
N VAL A 181 7.05 22.68 -10.48
CA VAL A 181 6.46 22.14 -9.25
C VAL A 181 7.18 20.86 -8.82
N LEU A 182 7.28 19.87 -9.70
CA LEU A 182 7.85 18.56 -9.36
C LEU A 182 9.35 18.62 -9.04
N PRO A 183 10.22 19.32 -9.80
CA PRO A 183 11.62 19.43 -9.44
C PRO A 183 11.85 20.19 -8.13
N PHE A 184 11.03 21.22 -7.86
CA PHE A 184 11.12 21.99 -6.61
C PHE A 184 10.71 21.13 -5.40
N THR A 185 9.68 20.33 -5.54
CA THR A 185 9.07 19.56 -4.45
C THR A 185 9.52 18.10 -4.37
N LYS A 186 10.43 17.64 -5.23
CA LYS A 186 10.83 16.23 -5.34
C LYS A 186 11.20 15.56 -4.02
N ASN A 187 11.93 16.27 -3.15
CA ASN A 187 12.34 15.72 -1.86
C ASN A 187 11.15 15.53 -0.92
N GLY A 188 10.18 16.43 -0.95
CA GLY A 188 8.94 16.32 -0.21
C GLY A 188 8.04 15.19 -0.74
N VAL A 189 7.97 15.01 -2.06
CA VAL A 189 7.25 13.88 -2.68
C VAL A 189 7.86 12.55 -2.26
N ILE A 190 9.18 12.41 -2.31
CA ILE A 190 9.89 11.21 -1.83
C ILE A 190 9.61 11.01 -0.34
N GLY A 191 9.66 12.08 0.47
CA GLY A 191 9.29 12.02 1.88
C GLY A 191 7.87 11.50 2.12
N GLY A 192 6.90 11.99 1.36
CA GLY A 192 5.51 11.52 1.41
C GLY A 192 5.36 10.04 1.07
N ILE A 193 6.10 9.56 0.05
CA ILE A 193 6.12 8.13 -0.32
C ILE A 193 6.74 7.30 0.82
N MET A 194 7.83 7.74 1.42
CA MET A 194 8.49 7.04 2.53
C MET A 194 7.61 6.98 3.78
N LEU A 195 6.87 8.06 4.07
CA LEU A 195 5.88 8.08 5.15
C LEU A 195 4.73 7.09 4.87
N GLY A 196 4.24 7.05 3.64
CA GLY A 196 3.25 6.07 3.20
C GLY A 196 3.75 4.63 3.31
N LEU A 197 5.00 4.37 2.93
CA LEU A 197 5.65 3.07 3.09
C LEU A 197 5.75 2.68 4.57
N GLY A 198 6.19 3.58 5.43
CA GLY A 198 6.25 3.32 6.87
C GLY A 198 4.88 2.95 7.46
N ARG A 199 3.82 3.66 7.03
CA ARG A 199 2.45 3.33 7.40
C ARG A 199 2.01 1.97 6.87
N ALA A 200 2.34 1.64 5.61
CA ALA A 200 2.00 0.36 5.00
C ALA A 200 2.68 -0.83 5.69
N LEU A 201 3.97 -0.70 6.00
CA LEU A 201 4.74 -1.75 6.69
C LEU A 201 4.31 -1.95 8.15
N GLY A 202 3.84 -0.89 8.80
CA GLY A 202 3.38 -0.94 10.20
C GLY A 202 1.88 -1.24 10.36
N GLU A 203 1.14 -1.49 9.27
CA GLU A 203 -0.29 -1.75 9.37
C GLU A 203 -0.57 -3.15 9.93
N THR A 204 -1.38 -3.20 10.98
CA THR A 204 -1.70 -4.43 11.70
C THR A 204 -3.12 -4.90 11.42
N MET A 205 -4.12 -4.06 11.72
CA MET A 205 -5.51 -4.47 11.80
C MET A 205 -6.17 -4.72 10.44
N ALA A 206 -6.00 -3.80 9.48
CA ALA A 206 -6.64 -3.94 8.17
C ALA A 206 -6.14 -5.17 7.41
N VAL A 207 -4.84 -5.42 7.48
CA VAL A 207 -4.20 -6.55 6.79
C VAL A 207 -4.59 -7.88 7.42
N THR A 208 -4.61 -7.99 8.76
CA THR A 208 -4.98 -9.21 9.49
C THR A 208 -6.33 -9.77 9.08
N PHE A 209 -7.33 -8.90 8.84
CA PHE A 209 -8.67 -9.34 8.46
C PHE A 209 -8.75 -9.94 7.04
N ILE A 210 -7.84 -9.55 6.14
CA ILE A 210 -8.00 -9.82 4.70
C ILE A 210 -6.91 -10.74 4.16
N ILE A 211 -5.73 -10.80 4.79
CA ILE A 211 -4.60 -11.59 4.29
C ILE A 211 -4.79 -13.10 4.42
N GLY A 212 -5.63 -13.55 5.39
CA GLY A 212 -6.01 -14.96 5.57
C GLY A 212 -5.18 -15.72 6.62
N ASN A 213 -4.17 -15.11 7.23
CA ASN A 213 -3.38 -15.64 8.37
C ASN A 213 -2.88 -17.07 8.24
N THR A 214 -2.34 -17.43 7.07
CA THR A 214 -1.74 -18.75 6.84
C THR A 214 -0.22 -18.65 6.77
N TYR A 215 0.47 -19.62 7.39
CA TYR A 215 1.94 -19.73 7.37
C TYR A 215 2.46 -20.65 6.25
N GLN A 216 1.61 -21.07 5.31
CA GLN A 216 1.98 -21.92 4.19
C GLN A 216 2.27 -21.06 2.96
N LEU A 217 3.43 -21.23 2.37
CA LEU A 217 3.86 -20.58 1.14
C LEU A 217 4.08 -21.66 0.06
N ASP A 218 2.98 -22.28 -0.40
CA ASP A 218 3.03 -23.38 -1.37
C ASP A 218 3.21 -22.87 -2.80
N SER A 219 2.84 -21.63 -3.07
CA SER A 219 2.98 -21.01 -4.39
C SER A 219 3.23 -19.50 -4.28
N ALA A 220 3.80 -18.90 -5.33
CA ALA A 220 3.97 -17.45 -5.46
C ALA A 220 2.67 -16.72 -5.85
N SER A 221 1.51 -17.38 -5.77
CA SER A 221 0.23 -16.79 -6.17
C SER A 221 -0.20 -15.69 -5.22
N LEU A 222 -0.62 -14.56 -5.80
CA LEU A 222 -1.16 -13.40 -5.09
C LEU A 222 -2.60 -13.61 -4.59
N TYR A 223 -3.28 -14.67 -5.06
CA TYR A 223 -4.62 -15.04 -4.61
C TYR A 223 -4.58 -15.91 -3.35
N MET A 224 -3.43 -16.51 -3.07
CA MET A 224 -3.30 -17.34 -1.89
C MET A 224 -3.32 -16.48 -0.61
N PRO A 225 -3.92 -17.02 0.45
CA PRO A 225 -3.80 -16.42 1.78
C PRO A 225 -2.34 -16.45 2.23
N GLY A 226 -1.95 -15.47 3.01
CA GLY A 226 -0.59 -15.31 3.53
C GLY A 226 -0.60 -14.86 4.98
N ASN A 227 0.52 -14.35 5.45
CA ASN A 227 0.64 -13.75 6.77
C ASN A 227 1.48 -12.47 6.67
N SER A 228 1.34 -11.57 7.64
CA SER A 228 2.21 -10.40 7.76
C SER A 228 2.94 -10.40 9.11
N ILE A 229 4.06 -9.65 9.20
CA ILE A 229 4.85 -9.54 10.44
C ILE A 229 4.00 -8.94 11.57
N THR A 230 3.01 -8.15 11.22
CA THR A 230 2.20 -7.36 12.13
C THR A 230 0.81 -7.96 12.40
N SER A 231 0.46 -9.04 11.71
CA SER A 231 -0.82 -9.75 11.88
C SER A 231 -0.78 -10.85 12.91
#